data_a65befbd45ae8e2c045996d040d87477
#
_entry.id   a65befbd45ae8e2c045996d040d87477
#
_cell.length_a   1.000
_cell.length_b   1.000
_cell.length_c   1.000
_cell.angle_alpha   90.00
_cell.angle_beta   90.00
_cell.angle_gamma   90.00
#
_symmetry.space_group_name_H-M   'P 1'
#
loop_
_entity.id
_entity.type
_entity.pdbx_description
1 polymer ?
#
loop_
_entity_poly.entity_id
_entity_poly.type
_entity_poly.pdbx_seq_one_letter_code
_entity_poly.pdbx_strand_id
1 'polypeptide(L)'
;IELYRKGLAEIKVTDSDGKPIKGAKVSVKQKSHDFKYGANMFMLDELETSEKNELYKKYLSELCNMATLPFYWDSTEPERGKTRYEKDSEKLYRRPPIDLCIEFCEKHGIEPREHALAYASFFPEWLRGASDFEIKKELEKRFAQIAERYGSKIPTIEVTNEMFWDDIKNDFYFKEDYVEFCFKLAEKYFPGNELAINEFPCASWDDPGRFTDRYYAYIKNAMQKGARIDAVGMQYHQFFLREEEYEKTRKSYSPVELYKHMDLYASLGKPLQVTEITIPAYSDSAEDEEIQAQLIEKLYPIWFSHPNMEQIIYWNLVDGYAAFAPMGDMTAGENYYRGGLLRFDMTPKPAYYTIKNLFEKKWHTEKVIVTAEDGSAVFNGFYGKYDVEIE
;
A
#
# COMPACT_ATOMS: atom_id res chain seq x y z
N ILE A 1 5.91 11.64 -15.74
CA ILE A 1 4.56 11.08 -15.54
C ILE A 1 3.96 10.67 -16.89
N GLU A 2 3.76 11.60 -17.85
CA GLU A 2 3.05 11.29 -19.10
C GLU A 2 3.69 10.16 -19.92
N LEU A 3 5.02 10.09 -19.94
CA LEU A 3 5.76 9.08 -20.69
C LEU A 3 5.49 7.64 -20.20
N TYR A 4 5.26 7.47 -18.89
CA TYR A 4 5.16 6.13 -18.28
C TYR A 4 3.76 5.80 -17.74
N ARG A 5 2.89 6.82 -17.61
CA ARG A 5 1.55 6.65 -17.00
C ARG A 5 0.42 6.80 -17.97
N LYS A 6 0.70 7.21 -19.22
CA LYS A 6 -0.30 7.36 -20.28
C LYS A 6 0.04 6.51 -21.51
N GLY A 7 -0.98 6.13 -22.22
CA GLY A 7 -0.87 5.42 -23.49
C GLY A 7 -1.88 5.94 -24.51
N LEU A 8 -1.59 5.69 -25.78
CA LEU A 8 -2.53 5.94 -26.86
C LEU A 8 -3.56 4.82 -26.91
N ALA A 9 -4.83 5.21 -26.99
CA ALA A 9 -5.95 4.29 -27.25
C ALA A 9 -6.70 4.75 -28.51
N GLU A 10 -7.09 3.78 -29.34
CA GLU A 10 -7.90 3.99 -30.54
C GLU A 10 -9.28 3.35 -30.35
N ILE A 11 -10.32 4.11 -30.67
CA ILE A 11 -11.71 3.65 -30.69
C ILE A 11 -12.17 3.71 -32.14
N LYS A 12 -12.75 2.62 -32.67
CA LYS A 12 -13.37 2.60 -34.01
C LYS A 12 -14.88 2.54 -33.88
N VAL A 13 -15.54 3.49 -34.52
CA VAL A 13 -16.99 3.59 -34.55
C VAL A 13 -17.49 3.22 -35.95
N THR A 14 -18.36 2.22 -35.99
CA THR A 14 -18.98 1.72 -37.23
C THR A 14 -20.50 1.65 -37.10
N ASP A 15 -21.21 1.69 -38.21
CA ASP A 15 -22.62 1.33 -38.27
C ASP A 15 -22.87 -0.18 -38.15
N SER A 16 -24.12 -0.61 -38.20
CA SER A 16 -24.53 -2.00 -38.16
C SER A 16 -23.96 -2.88 -39.28
N ASP A 17 -23.60 -2.26 -40.41
CA ASP A 17 -23.03 -2.93 -41.59
C ASP A 17 -21.50 -2.91 -41.58
N GLY A 18 -20.88 -2.39 -40.49
CA GLY A 18 -19.43 -2.29 -40.33
C GLY A 18 -18.78 -1.14 -41.07
N LYS A 19 -19.54 -0.17 -41.60
CA LYS A 19 -18.99 1.00 -42.30
C LYS A 19 -18.55 2.05 -41.25
N PRO A 20 -17.38 2.69 -41.46
CA PRO A 20 -16.91 3.76 -40.58
C PRO A 20 -17.88 4.92 -40.44
N ILE A 21 -18.09 5.42 -39.23
CA ILE A 21 -18.89 6.64 -38.97
C ILE A 21 -17.93 7.78 -38.71
N LYS A 22 -17.89 8.75 -39.67
CA LYS A 22 -17.17 10.00 -39.51
C LYS A 22 -17.99 10.98 -38.70
N GLY A 23 -17.35 11.77 -37.85
CA GLY A 23 -17.95 12.87 -37.11
C GLY A 23 -18.76 12.45 -35.88
N ALA A 24 -18.77 11.19 -35.52
CA ALA A 24 -19.35 10.73 -34.25
C ALA A 24 -18.58 11.34 -33.07
N LYS A 25 -19.31 11.85 -32.10
CA LYS A 25 -18.75 12.40 -30.87
C LYS A 25 -18.54 11.24 -29.87
N VAL A 26 -17.31 11.04 -29.41
CA VAL A 26 -16.91 9.99 -28.48
C VAL A 26 -16.47 10.64 -27.18
N SER A 27 -17.22 10.42 -26.12
CA SER A 27 -16.89 10.85 -24.77
C SER A 27 -16.19 9.70 -24.07
N VAL A 28 -14.96 9.93 -23.57
CA VAL A 28 -14.19 8.95 -22.79
C VAL A 28 -13.97 9.50 -21.40
N LYS A 29 -14.29 8.68 -20.38
CA LYS A 29 -14.12 9.03 -18.98
C LYS A 29 -13.44 7.88 -18.24
N GLN A 30 -12.29 8.17 -17.61
CA GLN A 30 -11.58 7.18 -16.82
C GLN A 30 -12.41 6.78 -15.60
N LYS A 31 -12.59 5.48 -15.41
CA LYS A 31 -13.35 4.88 -14.30
C LYS A 31 -12.46 4.39 -13.16
N SER A 32 -11.28 3.88 -13.52
CA SER A 32 -10.29 3.42 -12.54
C SER A 32 -8.88 3.59 -13.07
N HIS A 33 -7.91 3.71 -12.17
CA HIS A 33 -6.49 3.66 -12.47
C HIS A 33 -5.95 2.22 -12.38
N ASP A 34 -5.01 1.87 -13.24
CA ASP A 34 -4.18 0.67 -13.06
C ASP A 34 -3.17 0.88 -11.93
N PHE A 35 -2.63 2.09 -11.79
CA PHE A 35 -1.77 2.46 -10.67
C PHE A 35 -2.52 2.38 -9.34
N LYS A 36 -1.91 1.75 -8.33
CA LYS A 36 -2.55 1.53 -7.04
C LYS A 36 -2.24 2.63 -6.04
N TYR A 37 -3.27 3.09 -5.34
CA TYR A 37 -3.15 4.10 -4.30
C TYR A 37 -4.23 3.89 -3.23
N GLY A 38 -3.91 4.25 -2.00
CA GLY A 38 -4.87 4.06 -0.92
C GLY A 38 -4.26 4.22 0.47
N ALA A 39 -4.84 3.50 1.43
CA ALA A 39 -4.42 3.51 2.82
C ALA A 39 -4.59 2.13 3.47
N ASN A 40 -4.08 1.96 4.71
CA ASN A 40 -4.46 0.81 5.50
C ASN A 40 -5.93 0.93 5.97
N MET A 41 -6.59 -0.21 6.17
CA MET A 41 -7.97 -0.25 6.66
C MET A 41 -8.08 -0.82 8.08
N PHE A 42 -7.08 -0.55 8.91
CA PHE A 42 -6.96 -1.14 10.24
C PHE A 42 -8.03 -0.70 11.24
N MET A 43 -8.78 0.36 10.92
CA MET A 43 -9.87 0.89 11.77
C MET A 43 -11.27 0.60 11.22
N LEU A 44 -11.41 -0.32 10.26
CA LEU A 44 -12.71 -0.66 9.69
C LEU A 44 -13.65 -1.25 10.76
N ASP A 45 -14.73 -0.53 11.08
CA ASP A 45 -15.69 -0.83 12.16
C ASP A 45 -15.08 -0.94 13.59
N GLU A 46 -13.90 -0.36 13.79
CA GLU A 46 -13.19 -0.34 15.09
C GLU A 46 -13.28 1.01 15.83
N LEU A 47 -13.92 2.03 15.24
CA LEU A 47 -14.08 3.34 15.83
C LEU A 47 -15.21 3.35 16.89
N GLU A 48 -15.19 4.32 17.81
CA GLU A 48 -16.02 4.35 19.01
C GLU A 48 -17.51 4.51 18.72
N THR A 49 -17.87 5.15 17.60
CA THR A 49 -19.26 5.42 17.24
C THR A 49 -19.62 4.95 15.84
N SER A 50 -20.89 4.63 15.64
CA SER A 50 -21.39 4.25 14.31
C SER A 50 -21.18 5.36 13.28
N GLU A 51 -21.31 6.62 13.69
CA GLU A 51 -21.10 7.79 12.82
C GLU A 51 -19.67 7.86 12.32
N LYS A 52 -18.69 7.72 13.22
CA LYS A 52 -17.26 7.70 12.84
C LYS A 52 -16.95 6.52 11.92
N ASN A 53 -17.51 5.33 12.17
CA ASN A 53 -17.32 4.17 11.32
C ASN A 53 -17.88 4.39 9.90
N GLU A 54 -19.06 5.01 9.76
CA GLU A 54 -19.62 5.34 8.44
C GLU A 54 -18.79 6.42 7.72
N LEU A 55 -18.28 7.43 8.44
CA LEU A 55 -17.37 8.43 7.87
C LEU A 55 -16.05 7.80 7.43
N TYR A 56 -15.49 6.89 8.23
CA TYR A 56 -14.27 6.15 7.87
C TYR A 56 -14.47 5.37 6.57
N LYS A 57 -15.54 4.58 6.48
CA LYS A 57 -15.88 3.80 5.27
C LYS A 57 -16.04 4.71 4.06
N LYS A 58 -16.75 5.84 4.22
CA LYS A 58 -16.94 6.82 3.16
C LYS A 58 -15.60 7.36 2.66
N TYR A 59 -14.76 7.91 3.53
CA TYR A 59 -13.50 8.52 3.12
C TYR A 59 -12.49 7.51 2.58
N LEU A 60 -12.47 6.28 3.13
CA LEU A 60 -11.65 5.19 2.61
C LEU A 60 -12.08 4.82 1.19
N SER A 61 -13.38 4.61 0.96
CA SER A 61 -13.91 4.23 -0.36
C SER A 61 -13.80 5.34 -1.41
N GLU A 62 -13.83 6.61 -0.99
CA GLU A 62 -13.62 7.76 -1.89
C GLU A 62 -12.14 7.94 -2.28
N LEU A 63 -11.20 7.54 -1.41
CA LEU A 63 -9.78 7.84 -1.60
C LEU A 63 -9.00 6.68 -2.24
N CYS A 64 -9.44 5.43 -2.03
CA CYS A 64 -8.59 4.26 -2.26
C CYS A 64 -9.09 3.39 -3.43
N ASN A 65 -8.17 2.93 -4.28
CA ASN A 65 -8.40 1.80 -5.17
C ASN A 65 -7.65 0.53 -4.71
N MET A 66 -6.81 0.65 -3.67
CA MET A 66 -6.16 -0.45 -2.96
C MET A 66 -6.15 -0.17 -1.45
N ALA A 67 -6.21 -1.23 -0.64
CA ALA A 67 -6.11 -1.09 0.81
C ALA A 67 -5.29 -2.22 1.45
N THR A 68 -4.48 -1.88 2.46
CA THR A 68 -3.68 -2.83 3.23
C THR A 68 -4.50 -3.41 4.38
N LEU A 69 -4.55 -4.73 4.49
CA LEU A 69 -5.30 -5.49 5.48
C LEU A 69 -4.38 -6.03 6.60
N PRO A 70 -4.83 -6.03 7.89
CA PRO A 70 -4.00 -6.39 9.03
C PRO A 70 -3.94 -7.91 9.26
N PHE A 71 -3.07 -8.62 8.55
CA PHE A 71 -2.87 -10.07 8.71
C PHE A 71 -1.88 -10.42 9.83
N TYR A 72 -1.62 -9.55 10.79
CA TYR A 72 -0.69 -9.82 11.88
C TYR A 72 -1.00 -11.13 12.60
N TRP A 73 0.00 -12.00 12.73
CA TRP A 73 -0.22 -13.37 13.20
C TRP A 73 -0.74 -13.45 14.62
N ASP A 74 -0.19 -12.63 15.53
CA ASP A 74 -0.62 -12.56 16.93
C ASP A 74 -2.10 -12.18 17.10
N SER A 75 -2.66 -11.44 16.15
CA SER A 75 -4.05 -10.99 16.16
C SER A 75 -4.97 -11.82 15.29
N THR A 76 -4.46 -12.44 14.22
CA THR A 76 -5.25 -13.36 13.40
C THR A 76 -5.33 -14.77 13.99
N GLU A 77 -4.40 -15.16 14.87
CA GLU A 77 -4.41 -16.41 15.64
C GLU A 77 -3.86 -16.15 17.06
N PRO A 78 -4.61 -15.45 17.94
CA PRO A 78 -4.15 -15.06 19.28
C PRO A 78 -3.91 -16.27 20.21
N GLU A 79 -4.63 -17.36 19.98
CA GLU A 79 -4.43 -18.66 20.62
C GLU A 79 -4.26 -19.74 19.54
N ARG A 80 -3.39 -20.70 19.78
CA ARG A 80 -3.09 -21.78 18.83
C ARG A 80 -4.35 -22.49 18.33
N GLY A 81 -4.60 -22.42 17.01
CA GLY A 81 -5.75 -23.02 16.36
C GLY A 81 -7.05 -22.19 16.44
N LYS A 82 -7.04 -21.05 17.11
CA LYS A 82 -8.21 -20.14 17.17
C LYS A 82 -7.99 -18.93 16.26
N THR A 83 -8.39 -19.06 15.01
CA THR A 83 -8.26 -18.00 14.03
C THR A 83 -9.36 -16.95 14.16
N ARG A 84 -9.04 -15.69 13.88
CA ARG A 84 -9.93 -14.52 13.90
C ARG A 84 -10.18 -13.97 12.50
N TYR A 85 -10.53 -14.81 11.56
CA TYR A 85 -10.83 -14.37 10.20
C TYR A 85 -12.28 -13.95 10.00
N GLU A 86 -13.22 -14.55 10.74
CA GLU A 86 -14.66 -14.41 10.59
C GLU A 86 -15.16 -13.02 11.03
N LYS A 87 -16.19 -12.49 10.36
CA LYS A 87 -16.73 -11.13 10.61
C LYS A 87 -17.16 -10.86 12.05
N ASP A 88 -17.64 -11.89 12.74
CA ASP A 88 -18.11 -11.86 14.12
C ASP A 88 -17.02 -12.22 15.15
N SER A 89 -15.77 -12.34 14.69
CA SER A 89 -14.63 -12.54 15.58
C SER A 89 -14.50 -11.40 16.59
N GLU A 90 -13.92 -11.69 17.76
CA GLU A 90 -13.67 -10.70 18.80
C GLU A 90 -12.96 -9.46 18.24
N LYS A 91 -13.44 -8.26 18.62
CA LYS A 91 -12.82 -6.99 18.22
C LYS A 91 -11.49 -6.78 18.95
N LEU A 92 -10.45 -6.51 18.20
CA LEU A 92 -9.15 -6.09 18.69
C LEU A 92 -8.75 -4.78 18.03
N TYR A 93 -8.37 -3.81 18.84
CA TYR A 93 -7.98 -2.47 18.37
C TYR A 93 -7.03 -2.53 17.18
N ARG A 94 -7.38 -1.84 16.10
CA ARG A 94 -6.64 -1.80 14.83
C ARG A 94 -6.52 -3.17 14.11
N ARG A 95 -7.34 -4.14 14.46
CA ARG A 95 -7.31 -5.49 13.89
C ARG A 95 -8.71 -5.97 13.51
N PRO A 96 -9.40 -5.28 12.58
CA PRO A 96 -10.68 -5.74 12.08
C PRO A 96 -10.55 -7.17 11.52
N PRO A 97 -11.60 -7.99 11.63
CA PRO A 97 -11.64 -9.32 11.04
C PRO A 97 -11.42 -9.28 9.52
N ILE A 98 -10.62 -10.20 9.00
CA ILE A 98 -10.20 -10.17 7.59
C ILE A 98 -11.38 -10.33 6.63
N ASP A 99 -12.36 -11.19 6.94
CA ASP A 99 -13.54 -11.36 6.09
C ASP A 99 -14.38 -10.07 5.96
N LEU A 100 -14.41 -9.26 7.02
CA LEU A 100 -15.06 -7.94 6.99
C LEU A 100 -14.33 -7.00 6.02
N CYS A 101 -12.99 -6.99 6.08
CA CYS A 101 -12.17 -6.19 5.20
C CYS A 101 -12.33 -6.61 3.73
N ILE A 102 -12.30 -7.91 3.44
CA ILE A 102 -12.48 -8.44 2.08
C ILE A 102 -13.86 -8.07 1.53
N GLU A 103 -14.93 -8.24 2.31
CA GLU A 103 -16.28 -7.85 1.88
C GLU A 103 -16.38 -6.36 1.55
N PHE A 104 -15.76 -5.51 2.37
CA PHE A 104 -15.70 -4.08 2.11
C PHE A 104 -14.96 -3.78 0.80
N CYS A 105 -13.83 -4.41 0.57
CA CYS A 105 -13.04 -4.27 -0.66
C CYS A 105 -13.85 -4.69 -1.89
N GLU A 106 -14.47 -5.87 -1.86
CA GLU A 106 -15.32 -6.38 -2.94
C GLU A 106 -16.48 -5.43 -3.27
N LYS A 107 -17.16 -4.94 -2.23
CA LYS A 107 -18.31 -4.02 -2.36
C LYS A 107 -17.92 -2.68 -3.01
N HIS A 108 -16.74 -2.17 -2.71
CA HIS A 108 -16.31 -0.83 -3.15
C HIS A 108 -15.31 -0.85 -4.32
N GLY A 109 -14.96 -2.04 -4.85
CA GLY A 109 -14.00 -2.17 -5.94
C GLY A 109 -12.58 -1.76 -5.55
N ILE A 110 -12.22 -1.95 -4.28
CA ILE A 110 -10.90 -1.72 -3.72
C ILE A 110 -10.11 -3.02 -3.78
N GLU A 111 -8.87 -2.98 -4.27
CA GLU A 111 -8.01 -4.16 -4.30
C GLU A 111 -7.40 -4.41 -2.91
N PRO A 112 -7.59 -5.58 -2.29
CA PRO A 112 -6.98 -5.90 -1.02
C PRO A 112 -5.50 -6.26 -1.18
N ARG A 113 -4.65 -5.81 -0.24
CA ARG A 113 -3.24 -6.18 -0.10
C ARG A 113 -3.03 -6.82 1.28
N GLU A 114 -2.45 -7.99 1.32
CA GLU A 114 -2.11 -8.68 2.57
C GLU A 114 -0.88 -8.06 3.22
N HIS A 115 -0.88 -7.91 4.58
CA HIS A 115 0.24 -7.38 5.37
C HIS A 115 0.20 -7.95 6.81
N ALA A 116 1.12 -8.80 7.21
CA ALA A 116 2.08 -9.56 6.44
C ALA A 116 2.04 -11.04 6.89
N LEU A 117 2.42 -11.97 6.01
CA LEU A 117 2.42 -13.41 6.36
C LEU A 117 3.38 -13.72 7.49
N ALA A 118 4.61 -13.17 7.42
CA ALA A 118 5.66 -13.40 8.39
C ALA A 118 6.28 -12.06 8.82
N TYR A 119 5.92 -11.63 10.03
CA TYR A 119 6.38 -10.39 10.64
C TYR A 119 6.80 -10.65 12.08
N ALA A 120 8.08 -10.52 12.37
CA ALA A 120 8.67 -10.90 13.64
C ALA A 120 8.11 -10.13 14.85
N SER A 121 7.80 -8.83 14.69
CA SER A 121 7.26 -7.98 15.76
C SER A 121 5.86 -8.41 16.23
N PHE A 122 5.08 -9.07 15.35
CA PHE A 122 3.72 -9.55 15.63
C PHE A 122 3.63 -11.09 15.63
N PHE A 123 4.71 -11.72 16.09
CA PHE A 123 4.76 -13.15 16.29
C PHE A 123 3.90 -13.57 17.51
N PRO A 124 3.09 -14.64 17.41
CA PRO A 124 2.15 -15.00 18.47
C PRO A 124 2.86 -15.51 19.72
N GLU A 125 2.38 -15.08 20.88
CA GLU A 125 2.98 -15.40 22.18
C GLU A 125 3.00 -16.91 22.46
N TRP A 126 2.03 -17.66 21.94
CA TRP A 126 1.96 -19.11 22.12
C TRP A 126 3.08 -19.89 21.38
N LEU A 127 3.83 -19.24 20.47
CA LEU A 127 5.04 -19.80 19.84
C LEU A 127 6.35 -19.32 20.48
N ARG A 128 6.28 -18.47 21.49
CA ARG A 128 7.49 -17.99 22.17
C ARG A 128 8.28 -19.18 22.76
N GLY A 129 9.57 -19.25 22.43
CA GLY A 129 10.45 -20.35 22.88
C GLY A 129 10.27 -21.68 22.14
N ALA A 130 9.43 -21.73 21.10
CA ALA A 130 9.32 -22.89 20.24
C ALA A 130 10.62 -23.14 19.45
N SER A 131 10.86 -24.39 19.06
CA SER A 131 11.99 -24.76 18.22
C SER A 131 11.79 -24.26 16.78
N ASP A 132 12.90 -24.07 16.03
CA ASP A 132 12.86 -23.72 14.60
C ASP A 132 11.97 -24.68 13.79
N PHE A 133 12.01 -25.96 14.11
CA PHE A 133 11.17 -26.97 13.47
C PHE A 133 9.68 -26.72 13.70
N GLU A 134 9.29 -26.39 14.92
CA GLU A 134 7.90 -26.09 15.26
C GLU A 134 7.45 -24.78 14.61
N ILE A 135 8.28 -23.74 14.63
CA ILE A 135 8.00 -22.47 13.97
C ILE A 135 7.80 -22.66 12.47
N LYS A 136 8.69 -23.37 11.80
CA LYS A 136 8.57 -23.68 10.36
C LYS A 136 7.28 -24.42 10.04
N LYS A 137 6.88 -25.38 10.89
CA LYS A 137 5.62 -26.12 10.74
C LYS A 137 4.39 -25.24 10.91
N GLU A 138 4.37 -24.39 11.91
CA GLU A 138 3.22 -23.49 12.13
C GLU A 138 3.17 -22.36 11.07
N LEU A 139 4.30 -21.85 10.59
CA LEU A 139 4.35 -20.96 9.43
C LEU A 139 3.75 -21.64 8.19
N GLU A 140 4.15 -22.87 7.87
CA GLU A 140 3.59 -23.60 6.72
C GLU A 140 2.08 -23.77 6.85
N LYS A 141 1.58 -24.12 8.05
CA LYS A 141 0.14 -24.22 8.32
C LYS A 141 -0.57 -22.89 8.11
N ARG A 142 -0.01 -21.77 8.61
CA ARG A 142 -0.53 -20.42 8.43
C ARG A 142 -0.62 -20.05 6.95
N PHE A 143 0.46 -20.25 6.18
CA PHE A 143 0.48 -19.94 4.75
C PHE A 143 -0.58 -20.74 4.00
N ALA A 144 -0.72 -22.03 4.28
CA ALA A 144 -1.73 -22.90 3.68
C ALA A 144 -3.16 -22.42 3.99
N GLN A 145 -3.46 -22.07 5.24
CA GLN A 145 -4.78 -21.61 5.66
C GLN A 145 -5.15 -20.27 5.02
N ILE A 146 -4.23 -19.30 4.99
CA ILE A 146 -4.46 -18.00 4.37
C ILE A 146 -4.63 -18.15 2.86
N ALA A 147 -3.83 -18.99 2.21
CA ALA A 147 -3.94 -19.27 0.79
C ALA A 147 -5.28 -19.93 0.41
N GLU A 148 -5.72 -20.91 1.18
CA GLU A 148 -7.01 -21.58 0.97
C GLU A 148 -8.18 -20.60 1.06
N ARG A 149 -8.13 -19.68 2.04
CA ARG A 149 -9.24 -18.75 2.30
C ARG A 149 -9.21 -17.51 1.41
N TYR A 150 -8.02 -16.95 1.13
CA TYR A 150 -7.84 -15.63 0.54
C TYR A 150 -6.98 -15.60 -0.71
N GLY A 151 -6.28 -16.67 -1.08
CA GLY A 151 -5.33 -16.67 -2.18
C GLY A 151 -5.92 -16.25 -3.54
N SER A 152 -7.21 -16.54 -3.78
CA SER A 152 -7.92 -16.08 -4.98
C SER A 152 -8.52 -14.68 -4.88
N LYS A 153 -8.50 -14.05 -3.71
CA LYS A 153 -9.14 -12.76 -3.43
C LYS A 153 -8.13 -11.61 -3.29
N ILE A 154 -6.91 -11.93 -2.87
CA ILE A 154 -5.86 -10.95 -2.58
C ILE A 154 -4.75 -11.08 -3.60
N PRO A 155 -4.60 -10.13 -4.54
CA PRO A 155 -3.56 -10.21 -5.58
C PRO A 155 -2.13 -10.13 -5.04
N THR A 156 -1.86 -9.22 -4.09
CA THR A 156 -0.53 -8.96 -3.55
C THR A 156 -0.41 -9.49 -2.13
N ILE A 157 0.58 -10.35 -1.91
CA ILE A 157 0.91 -10.99 -0.64
C ILE A 157 2.26 -10.47 -0.16
N GLU A 158 2.30 -9.80 0.98
CA GLU A 158 3.53 -9.40 1.63
C GLU A 158 4.08 -10.54 2.47
N VAL A 159 5.12 -11.18 1.94
CA VAL A 159 5.64 -12.44 2.53
C VAL A 159 6.41 -12.19 3.81
N THR A 160 7.27 -11.17 3.81
CA THR A 160 8.07 -10.78 5.00
C THR A 160 8.10 -9.27 5.15
N ASN A 161 8.05 -8.80 6.40
CA ASN A 161 8.12 -7.39 6.78
C ASN A 161 9.16 -7.14 7.86
N GLU A 162 9.90 -6.02 7.71
CA GLU A 162 10.81 -5.46 8.72
C GLU A 162 11.82 -6.47 9.30
N MET A 163 12.64 -7.07 8.43
CA MET A 163 13.61 -8.10 8.78
C MET A 163 14.83 -7.58 9.55
N PHE A 164 15.04 -6.26 9.62
CA PHE A 164 16.23 -5.65 10.23
C PHE A 164 16.02 -5.05 11.63
N TRP A 165 14.82 -5.22 12.23
CA TRP A 165 14.62 -4.83 13.63
C TRP A 165 15.37 -5.72 14.59
N ASP A 166 15.95 -5.10 15.63
CA ASP A 166 16.70 -5.82 16.68
C ASP A 166 15.80 -6.35 17.81
N ASP A 167 14.59 -5.79 17.98
CA ASP A 167 13.61 -6.20 18.99
C ASP A 167 12.72 -7.35 18.49
N ILE A 168 13.34 -8.49 18.24
CA ILE A 168 12.66 -9.68 17.73
C ILE A 168 12.45 -10.70 18.86
N LYS A 169 11.21 -11.17 18.99
CA LYS A 169 10.79 -12.09 20.04
C LYS A 169 11.30 -13.54 19.87
N ASN A 170 11.94 -13.85 18.74
CA ASN A 170 12.39 -15.20 18.42
C ASN A 170 13.61 -15.21 17.50
N ASP A 171 14.67 -15.94 17.89
CA ASP A 171 15.93 -16.06 17.13
C ASP A 171 15.76 -16.64 15.72
N PHE A 172 14.65 -17.32 15.43
CA PHE A 172 14.37 -17.87 14.11
C PHE A 172 14.46 -16.80 13.01
N TYR A 173 13.99 -15.59 13.26
CA TYR A 173 13.99 -14.48 12.31
C TYR A 173 15.38 -13.90 12.01
N PHE A 174 16.38 -14.24 12.80
CA PHE A 174 17.79 -13.91 12.55
C PHE A 174 18.54 -14.98 11.75
N LYS A 175 17.89 -16.09 11.41
CA LYS A 175 18.54 -17.13 10.61
C LYS A 175 18.75 -16.66 9.18
N GLU A 176 19.88 -17.06 8.59
CA GLU A 176 20.25 -16.69 7.22
C GLU A 176 19.25 -17.16 6.15
N ASP A 177 18.49 -18.25 6.43
CA ASP A 177 17.52 -18.83 5.52
C ASP A 177 16.07 -18.38 5.76
N TYR A 178 15.82 -17.45 6.68
CA TYR A 178 14.47 -17.04 7.06
C TYR A 178 13.64 -16.55 5.88
N VAL A 179 14.16 -15.59 5.12
CA VAL A 179 13.42 -14.99 3.98
C VAL A 179 13.24 -16.02 2.87
N GLU A 180 14.29 -16.75 2.52
CA GLU A 180 14.21 -17.79 1.49
C GLU A 180 13.20 -18.88 1.86
N PHE A 181 13.15 -19.27 3.13
CA PHE A 181 12.17 -20.22 3.64
C PHE A 181 10.74 -19.70 3.48
N CYS A 182 10.46 -18.46 3.92
CA CYS A 182 9.14 -17.84 3.79
C CYS A 182 8.72 -17.69 2.32
N PHE A 183 9.62 -17.21 1.44
CA PHE A 183 9.31 -17.08 0.01
C PHE A 183 9.11 -18.41 -0.70
N LYS A 184 9.81 -19.48 -0.32
CA LYS A 184 9.53 -20.83 -0.84
C LYS A 184 8.17 -21.37 -0.41
N LEU A 185 7.74 -21.07 0.82
CA LEU A 185 6.38 -21.38 1.25
C LEU A 185 5.35 -20.55 0.48
N ALA A 186 5.59 -19.26 0.31
CA ALA A 186 4.70 -18.38 -0.42
C ALA A 186 4.56 -18.81 -1.89
N GLU A 187 5.65 -19.15 -2.57
CA GLU A 187 5.61 -19.69 -3.94
C GLU A 187 4.77 -20.98 -4.03
N LYS A 188 4.87 -21.85 -3.03
CA LYS A 188 4.09 -23.10 -2.96
C LYS A 188 2.59 -22.86 -2.83
N TYR A 189 2.20 -21.94 -1.93
CA TYR A 189 0.79 -21.74 -1.56
C TYR A 189 0.11 -20.61 -2.32
N PHE A 190 0.86 -19.63 -2.84
CA PHE A 190 0.37 -18.47 -3.59
C PHE A 190 1.00 -18.39 -5.00
N PRO A 191 0.89 -19.44 -5.84
CA PRO A 191 1.61 -19.51 -7.11
C PRO A 191 1.17 -18.44 -8.12
N GLY A 192 -0.06 -17.93 -8.01
CA GLY A 192 -0.64 -16.93 -8.90
C GLY A 192 -0.64 -15.50 -8.36
N ASN A 193 -0.20 -15.29 -7.12
CA ASN A 193 -0.19 -13.99 -6.46
C ASN A 193 1.18 -13.31 -6.64
N GLU A 194 1.20 -11.99 -6.56
CA GLU A 194 2.43 -11.20 -6.46
C GLU A 194 3.01 -11.33 -5.05
N LEU A 195 4.27 -11.70 -4.95
CA LEU A 195 4.98 -11.91 -3.68
C LEU A 195 5.89 -10.72 -3.38
N ALA A 196 5.53 -9.91 -2.39
CA ALA A 196 6.27 -8.73 -2.00
C ALA A 196 7.13 -8.96 -0.77
N ILE A 197 8.30 -8.30 -0.75
CA ILE A 197 9.15 -8.11 0.44
C ILE A 197 9.02 -6.65 0.87
N ASN A 198 9.02 -6.34 2.18
CA ASN A 198 8.83 -4.97 2.67
C ASN A 198 9.80 -4.63 3.81
N GLU A 199 10.22 -3.37 3.88
CA GLU A 199 11.19 -2.94 4.89
C GLU A 199 10.99 -1.48 5.28
N PHE A 200 11.43 -1.14 6.51
CA PHE A 200 11.26 0.19 7.10
C PHE A 200 12.17 1.27 6.45
N PRO A 201 11.90 2.58 6.66
CA PRO A 201 12.53 3.66 5.90
C PRO A 201 14.05 3.71 5.96
N CYS A 202 14.66 3.50 7.13
CA CYS A 202 16.12 3.56 7.27
C CYS A 202 16.87 2.49 6.47
N ALA A 203 16.21 1.34 6.19
CA ALA A 203 16.77 0.30 5.33
C ALA A 203 16.47 0.56 3.85
N SER A 204 15.27 1.10 3.54
CA SER A 204 14.79 1.30 2.17
C SER A 204 15.31 2.57 1.50
N TRP A 205 15.59 3.64 2.28
CA TRP A 205 15.93 4.97 1.77
C TRP A 205 17.28 5.50 2.34
N ASP A 206 18.11 4.61 2.88
CA ASP A 206 19.43 4.99 3.35
C ASP A 206 20.42 5.14 2.18
N ASP A 207 21.49 5.89 2.38
CA ASP A 207 22.40 6.45 1.37
C ASP A 207 22.74 5.50 0.19
N PRO A 208 22.18 5.70 -1.03
CA PRO A 208 22.39 4.81 -2.18
C PRO A 208 23.81 4.94 -2.76
N GLY A 209 24.63 5.84 -2.22
CA GLY A 209 26.04 5.97 -2.59
C GLY A 209 26.96 4.97 -1.89
N ARG A 210 26.48 4.24 -0.90
CA ARG A 210 27.21 3.16 -0.26
C ARG A 210 26.94 1.85 -0.99
N PHE A 211 27.99 1.13 -1.37
CA PHE A 211 27.93 -0.23 -1.94
C PHE A 211 27.27 -1.27 -1.00
N THR A 212 26.85 -0.83 0.17
CA THR A 212 26.30 -1.62 1.27
C THR A 212 24.87 -1.21 1.62
N ASP A 213 24.04 -0.90 0.63
CA ASP A 213 22.59 -0.86 0.87
C ASP A 213 22.16 -2.27 1.32
N ARG A 214 21.89 -2.39 2.62
CA ARG A 214 21.61 -3.69 3.26
C ARG A 214 20.40 -4.36 2.66
N TYR A 215 19.33 -3.61 2.43
CA TYR A 215 18.08 -4.15 1.93
C TYR A 215 18.22 -4.60 0.48
N TYR A 216 18.85 -3.79 -0.37
CA TYR A 216 19.15 -4.18 -1.75
C TYR A 216 20.00 -5.44 -1.83
N ALA A 217 21.09 -5.51 -1.06
CA ALA A 217 21.96 -6.67 -1.02
C ALA A 217 21.24 -7.92 -0.50
N TYR A 218 20.36 -7.74 0.48
CA TYR A 218 19.57 -8.80 1.07
C TYR A 218 18.58 -9.40 0.05
N ILE A 219 17.80 -8.55 -0.63
CA ILE A 219 16.88 -8.98 -1.70
C ILE A 219 17.65 -9.71 -2.79
N LYS A 220 18.75 -9.13 -3.29
CA LYS A 220 19.56 -9.73 -4.34
C LYS A 220 20.09 -11.10 -3.95
N ASN A 221 20.57 -11.26 -2.72
CA ASN A 221 21.05 -12.54 -2.20
C ASN A 221 19.90 -13.56 -2.09
N ALA A 222 18.73 -13.18 -1.58
CA ALA A 222 17.57 -14.05 -1.47
C ALA A 222 17.11 -14.54 -2.86
N MET A 223 17.05 -13.63 -3.86
CA MET A 223 16.74 -14.00 -5.24
C MET A 223 17.77 -14.96 -5.85
N GLN A 224 19.07 -14.74 -5.58
CA GLN A 224 20.15 -15.65 -6.05
C GLN A 224 20.05 -17.04 -5.43
N LYS A 225 19.52 -17.15 -4.20
CA LYS A 225 19.24 -18.43 -3.53
C LYS A 225 17.90 -19.05 -3.96
N GLY A 226 17.19 -18.41 -4.90
CA GLY A 226 15.97 -18.94 -5.52
C GLY A 226 14.67 -18.49 -4.86
N ALA A 227 14.66 -17.43 -4.03
CA ALA A 227 13.43 -16.80 -3.56
C ALA A 227 12.72 -16.10 -4.72
N ARG A 228 11.44 -16.40 -4.93
CA ARG A 228 10.59 -15.68 -5.86
C ARG A 228 10.10 -14.39 -5.22
N ILE A 229 10.83 -13.30 -5.41
CA ILE A 229 10.43 -11.95 -5.00
C ILE A 229 9.90 -11.24 -6.24
N ASP A 230 8.63 -10.88 -6.25
CA ASP A 230 7.97 -10.26 -7.40
C ASP A 230 7.91 -8.74 -7.29
N ALA A 231 7.85 -8.17 -6.08
CA ALA A 231 7.81 -6.74 -5.83
C ALA A 231 8.66 -6.33 -4.61
N VAL A 232 9.16 -5.09 -4.63
CA VAL A 232 9.97 -4.50 -3.55
C VAL A 232 9.18 -3.42 -2.85
N GLY A 233 8.77 -3.69 -1.62
CA GLY A 233 8.11 -2.75 -0.73
C GLY A 233 9.11 -1.86 0.01
N MET A 234 8.77 -0.59 0.14
CA MET A 234 9.60 0.45 0.74
C MET A 234 8.70 1.36 1.57
N GLN A 235 8.75 1.22 2.89
CA GLN A 235 7.99 2.11 3.78
C GLN A 235 8.57 3.53 3.74
N TYR A 236 7.74 4.54 3.99
CA TYR A 236 8.13 5.94 4.00
C TYR A 236 7.56 6.69 5.21
N HIS A 237 7.78 6.16 6.39
CA HIS A 237 7.44 6.85 7.64
C HIS A 237 8.47 7.93 7.98
N GLN A 238 8.01 9.13 8.27
CA GLN A 238 8.85 10.24 8.73
C GLN A 238 8.62 10.46 10.24
N PHE A 239 8.93 9.44 11.06
CA PHE A 239 8.77 9.46 12.51
C PHE A 239 9.96 10.11 13.22
N PHE A 240 10.18 11.40 12.96
CA PHE A 240 11.21 12.20 13.63
C PHE A 240 10.55 13.24 14.55
N LEU A 241 11.21 13.58 15.66
CA LEU A 241 10.75 14.67 16.50
C LEU A 241 10.77 15.98 15.70
N ARG A 242 9.83 16.89 16.02
CA ARG A 242 9.68 18.16 15.27
C ARG A 242 10.98 18.96 15.20
N GLU A 243 11.73 19.02 16.31
CA GLU A 243 13.03 19.70 16.40
C GLU A 243 14.15 19.05 15.58
N GLU A 244 14.03 17.77 15.25
CA GLU A 244 14.99 17.02 14.46
C GLU A 244 14.61 16.94 12.97
N GLU A 245 13.34 17.22 12.62
CA GLU A 245 12.78 16.96 11.31
C GLU A 245 13.65 17.52 10.19
N TYR A 246 14.03 18.81 10.25
CA TYR A 246 14.80 19.45 9.20
C TYR A 246 16.13 18.75 8.90
N GLU A 247 16.84 18.33 9.94
CA GLU A 247 18.14 17.62 9.77
C GLU A 247 17.95 16.21 9.22
N LYS A 248 16.95 15.49 9.74
CA LYS A 248 16.71 14.08 9.42
C LYS A 248 16.05 13.87 8.05
N THR A 249 15.17 14.78 7.62
CA THR A 249 14.38 14.60 6.41
C THR A 249 14.96 15.25 5.16
N ARG A 250 16.08 16.00 5.25
CA ARG A 250 16.69 16.68 4.10
C ARG A 250 16.92 15.79 2.89
N LYS A 251 17.36 14.55 3.11
CA LYS A 251 17.57 13.56 2.03
C LYS A 251 16.26 12.92 1.62
N SER A 252 15.40 12.58 2.58
CA SER A 252 14.12 11.93 2.33
C SER A 252 13.19 12.79 1.45
N TYR A 253 13.27 14.12 1.57
CA TYR A 253 12.46 15.03 0.75
C TYR A 253 13.16 15.49 -0.53
N SER A 254 14.38 15.00 -0.79
CA SER A 254 15.12 15.35 -2.01
C SER A 254 14.66 14.52 -3.21
N PRO A 255 14.13 15.14 -4.29
CA PRO A 255 13.75 14.39 -5.50
C PRO A 255 14.89 13.59 -6.10
N VAL A 256 16.11 14.13 -6.03
CA VAL A 256 17.31 13.47 -6.58
C VAL A 256 17.65 12.20 -5.79
N GLU A 257 17.60 12.29 -4.45
CA GLU A 257 17.89 11.13 -3.61
C GLU A 257 16.79 10.06 -3.74
N LEU A 258 15.53 10.46 -3.76
CA LEU A 258 14.41 9.53 -3.98
C LEU A 258 14.54 8.78 -5.32
N TYR A 259 14.89 9.49 -6.41
CA TYR A 259 15.13 8.84 -7.71
C TYR A 259 16.30 7.88 -7.70
N LYS A 260 17.41 8.23 -7.05
CA LYS A 260 18.57 7.33 -6.91
C LYS A 260 18.21 6.01 -6.21
N HIS A 261 17.40 6.08 -5.14
CA HIS A 261 16.93 4.88 -4.44
C HIS A 261 16.01 4.04 -5.33
N MET A 262 15.03 4.68 -5.97
CA MET A 262 14.13 3.97 -6.87
C MET A 262 14.89 3.33 -8.05
N ASP A 263 15.84 4.03 -8.68
CA ASP A 263 16.67 3.49 -9.75
C ASP A 263 17.53 2.29 -9.27
N LEU A 264 18.07 2.38 -8.04
CA LEU A 264 18.84 1.29 -7.45
C LEU A 264 17.96 0.02 -7.31
N TYR A 265 16.80 0.12 -6.65
CA TYR A 265 15.91 -1.05 -6.47
C TYR A 265 15.29 -1.52 -7.78
N ALA A 266 14.97 -0.62 -8.72
CA ALA A 266 14.50 -0.96 -10.05
C ALA A 266 15.51 -1.80 -10.85
N SER A 267 16.82 -1.66 -10.53
CA SER A 267 17.89 -2.48 -11.15
C SER A 267 17.77 -3.98 -10.81
N LEU A 268 16.98 -4.36 -9.82
CA LEU A 268 16.59 -5.75 -9.54
C LEU A 268 15.61 -6.32 -10.59
N GLY A 269 15.07 -5.48 -11.48
CA GLY A 269 14.09 -5.87 -12.49
C GLY A 269 12.69 -6.14 -11.93
N LYS A 270 12.36 -5.51 -10.79
CA LYS A 270 11.08 -5.69 -10.08
C LYS A 270 10.32 -4.38 -9.96
N PRO A 271 8.98 -4.41 -9.92
CA PRO A 271 8.18 -3.26 -9.52
C PRO A 271 8.50 -2.83 -8.10
N LEU A 272 8.29 -1.53 -7.86
CA LEU A 272 8.51 -0.87 -6.57
C LEU A 272 7.17 -0.44 -5.98
N GLN A 273 7.06 -0.54 -4.66
CA GLN A 273 5.86 -0.21 -3.92
C GLN A 273 6.23 0.71 -2.75
N VAL A 274 5.67 1.92 -2.69
CA VAL A 274 5.69 2.70 -1.45
C VAL A 274 4.51 2.23 -0.61
N THR A 275 4.80 1.40 0.36
CA THR A 275 3.83 0.56 1.07
C THR A 275 3.18 1.24 2.26
N GLU A 276 3.87 2.19 2.89
CA GLU A 276 3.46 2.79 4.15
C GLU A 276 4.01 4.21 4.24
N ILE A 277 3.15 5.21 4.09
CA ILE A 277 3.54 6.61 4.14
C ILE A 277 2.98 7.26 5.38
N THR A 278 3.84 7.93 6.15
CA THR A 278 3.43 8.87 7.19
C THR A 278 4.20 10.18 7.02
N ILE A 279 3.49 11.24 6.71
CA ILE A 279 4.01 12.62 6.69
C ILE A 279 3.43 13.35 7.90
N PRO A 280 4.24 13.78 8.87
CA PRO A 280 3.75 14.46 10.06
C PRO A 280 3.13 15.82 9.76
N ALA A 281 2.08 16.18 10.54
CA ALA A 281 1.63 17.55 10.69
C ALA A 281 2.10 18.13 12.03
N TYR A 282 2.39 17.30 13.03
CA TYR A 282 2.83 17.62 14.38
C TYR A 282 1.83 18.39 15.25
N SER A 283 0.91 19.15 14.70
CA SER A 283 -0.17 19.82 15.44
C SER A 283 -1.42 19.98 14.59
N ASP A 284 -2.50 20.46 15.21
CA ASP A 284 -3.78 20.75 14.54
C ASP A 284 -3.84 22.21 14.03
N SER A 285 -2.70 22.90 13.94
CA SER A 285 -2.66 24.23 13.36
C SER A 285 -2.84 24.19 11.84
N ALA A 286 -3.50 25.19 11.30
CA ALA A 286 -3.70 25.29 9.83
C ALA A 286 -2.36 25.33 9.06
N GLU A 287 -1.30 25.90 9.67
CA GLU A 287 0.02 25.97 9.07
C GLU A 287 0.67 24.60 8.98
N ASP A 288 0.65 23.80 10.04
CA ASP A 288 1.25 22.45 10.07
C ASP A 288 0.52 21.48 9.14
N GLU A 289 -0.82 21.56 9.10
CA GLU A 289 -1.60 20.73 8.16
C GLU A 289 -1.38 21.13 6.69
N GLU A 290 -1.17 22.43 6.43
CA GLU A 290 -0.84 22.90 5.07
C GLU A 290 0.57 22.44 4.66
N ILE A 291 1.55 22.44 5.57
CA ILE A 291 2.90 21.91 5.31
C ILE A 291 2.80 20.41 4.97
N GLN A 292 2.04 19.63 5.74
CA GLN A 292 1.79 18.21 5.43
C GLN A 292 1.23 18.04 4.00
N ALA A 293 0.23 18.84 3.64
CA ALA A 293 -0.41 18.78 2.33
C ALA A 293 0.57 19.14 1.20
N GLN A 294 1.41 20.15 1.38
CA GLN A 294 2.42 20.57 0.41
C GLN A 294 3.52 19.53 0.24
N LEU A 295 3.96 18.87 1.31
CA LEU A 295 4.91 17.76 1.22
C LEU A 295 4.32 16.61 0.40
N ILE A 296 3.09 16.22 0.65
CA ILE A 296 2.37 15.20 -0.12
C ILE A 296 2.26 15.63 -1.61
N GLU A 297 1.90 16.88 -1.87
CA GLU A 297 1.81 17.41 -3.26
C GLU A 297 3.14 17.35 -4.01
N LYS A 298 4.27 17.39 -3.31
CA LYS A 298 5.61 17.27 -3.92
C LYS A 298 6.08 15.83 -4.05
N LEU A 299 5.84 14.99 -3.04
CA LEU A 299 6.35 13.62 -2.98
C LEU A 299 5.59 12.67 -3.92
N TYR A 300 4.26 12.70 -3.94
CA TYR A 300 3.45 11.81 -4.77
C TYR A 300 3.81 11.86 -6.27
N PRO A 301 4.01 13.05 -6.89
CA PRO A 301 4.46 13.11 -8.28
C PRO A 301 5.84 12.50 -8.53
N ILE A 302 6.74 12.53 -7.55
CA ILE A 302 8.08 11.91 -7.67
C ILE A 302 7.91 10.40 -7.80
N TRP A 303 7.23 9.77 -6.86
CA TRP A 303 6.96 8.33 -6.88
C TRP A 303 6.13 7.93 -8.11
N PHE A 304 5.03 8.64 -8.37
CA PHE A 304 4.16 8.36 -9.52
C PHE A 304 4.86 8.54 -10.88
N SER A 305 5.93 9.33 -10.97
CA SER A 305 6.67 9.51 -12.21
C SER A 305 7.69 8.41 -12.51
N HIS A 306 8.09 7.61 -11.52
CA HIS A 306 9.08 6.56 -11.73
C HIS A 306 8.47 5.35 -12.47
N PRO A 307 9.11 4.85 -13.57
CA PRO A 307 8.52 3.79 -14.42
C PRO A 307 8.20 2.50 -13.67
N ASN A 308 9.04 2.10 -12.73
CA ASN A 308 8.87 0.86 -11.96
C ASN A 308 7.95 1.00 -10.74
N MET A 309 7.53 2.22 -10.35
CA MET A 309 6.60 2.38 -9.23
C MET A 309 5.20 1.96 -9.65
N GLU A 310 4.53 1.10 -8.87
CA GLU A 310 3.19 0.61 -9.19
C GLU A 310 2.14 0.96 -8.14
N GLN A 311 2.55 1.28 -6.90
CA GLN A 311 1.62 1.67 -5.84
C GLN A 311 2.21 2.68 -4.86
N ILE A 312 1.29 3.45 -4.23
CA ILE A 312 1.56 4.43 -3.18
C ILE A 312 0.47 4.30 -2.12
N ILE A 313 0.81 3.78 -0.93
CA ILE A 313 -0.14 3.54 0.15
C ILE A 313 0.16 4.43 1.35
N TYR A 314 -0.82 5.22 1.76
CA TYR A 314 -0.75 6.01 2.99
C TYR A 314 -1.00 5.13 4.21
N TRP A 315 -0.32 5.41 5.36
CA TRP A 315 -0.40 4.46 6.47
C TRP A 315 -1.69 4.64 7.28
N ASN A 316 -1.83 5.71 8.02
CA ASN A 316 -3.01 5.93 8.84
C ASN A 316 -3.95 6.95 8.20
N LEU A 317 -5.22 6.56 8.00
CA LEU A 317 -6.23 7.48 7.44
C LEU A 317 -6.62 8.56 8.44
N VAL A 318 -6.70 8.26 9.75
CA VAL A 318 -7.26 9.12 10.79
C VAL A 318 -6.26 9.33 11.92
N ASP A 319 -6.10 10.56 12.37
CA ASP A 319 -5.34 10.91 13.59
C ASP A 319 -5.94 10.29 14.84
N GLY A 320 -5.11 9.98 15.82
CA GLY A 320 -5.55 9.48 17.12
C GLY A 320 -5.83 7.97 17.17
N TYR A 321 -5.66 7.27 16.04
CA TYR A 321 -5.85 5.81 15.94
C TYR A 321 -4.60 5.08 15.43
N ALA A 322 -3.44 5.65 15.63
CA ALA A 322 -2.17 5.07 15.20
C ALA A 322 -1.64 4.01 16.19
N ALA A 323 -0.56 3.32 15.80
CA ALA A 323 0.05 2.29 16.63
C ALA A 323 0.79 2.84 17.86
N PHE A 324 0.99 1.97 18.85
CA PHE A 324 1.76 2.23 20.08
C PHE A 324 1.25 3.40 20.93
N ALA A 325 -0.03 3.76 20.78
CA ALA A 325 -0.68 4.83 21.53
C ALA A 325 -2.10 4.43 21.95
N PRO A 326 -2.58 4.88 23.12
CA PRO A 326 -4.00 4.81 23.41
C PRO A 326 -4.81 5.61 22.38
N MET A 327 -6.03 5.15 22.10
CA MET A 327 -6.96 5.85 21.22
C MET A 327 -7.18 7.31 21.69
N GLY A 328 -6.97 8.24 20.76
CA GLY A 328 -7.14 9.68 21.02
C GLY A 328 -6.01 10.36 21.80
N ASP A 329 -5.02 9.62 22.30
CA ASP A 329 -3.86 10.23 22.96
C ASP A 329 -2.86 10.74 21.92
N MET A 330 -2.93 12.03 21.63
CA MET A 330 -2.08 12.70 20.63
C MET A 330 -0.66 13.00 21.13
N THR A 331 -0.29 12.53 22.32
CA THR A 331 1.04 12.73 22.91
C THR A 331 1.89 11.46 22.90
N ALA A 332 1.30 10.32 22.53
CA ALA A 332 1.91 9.00 22.61
C ALA A 332 2.07 8.32 21.23
N GLY A 333 3.10 7.49 21.12
CA GLY A 333 3.34 6.62 19.95
C GLY A 333 3.26 7.37 18.62
N GLU A 334 2.72 6.73 17.60
CA GLU A 334 2.58 7.34 16.27
C GLU A 334 1.53 8.47 16.23
N ASN A 335 0.61 8.55 17.21
CA ASN A 335 -0.36 9.66 17.28
C ASN A 335 0.31 11.02 17.44
N TYR A 336 1.50 11.08 18.09
CA TYR A 336 2.30 12.31 18.25
C TYR A 336 2.51 13.05 16.93
N TYR A 337 2.70 12.33 15.86
CA TYR A 337 3.02 12.89 14.54
C TYR A 337 1.82 13.48 13.81
N ARG A 338 0.58 13.22 14.24
CA ARG A 338 -0.64 13.63 13.53
C ARG A 338 -0.54 13.38 12.04
N GLY A 339 -0.08 12.17 11.70
CA GLY A 339 0.20 11.77 10.33
C GLY A 339 -1.04 11.37 9.52
N GLY A 340 -2.25 11.37 10.12
CA GLY A 340 -3.48 11.03 9.41
C GLY A 340 -3.88 12.06 8.35
N LEU A 341 -4.74 11.65 7.43
CA LEU A 341 -5.36 12.51 6.41
C LEU A 341 -6.67 13.14 6.91
N LEU A 342 -7.26 12.55 7.95
CA LEU A 342 -8.42 13.05 8.68
C LEU A 342 -8.01 13.35 10.10
N ARG A 343 -8.64 14.36 10.71
CA ARG A 343 -8.50 14.66 12.14
C ARG A 343 -9.25 13.60 12.97
N PHE A 344 -9.00 13.58 14.27
CA PHE A 344 -9.65 12.64 15.21
C PHE A 344 -11.19 12.75 15.21
N ASP A 345 -11.75 13.93 14.90
CA ASP A 345 -13.19 14.16 14.74
C ASP A 345 -13.72 13.75 13.35
N MET A 346 -12.92 13.09 12.52
CA MET A 346 -13.21 12.66 11.15
C MET A 346 -13.29 13.78 10.11
N THR A 347 -12.97 15.03 10.46
CA THR A 347 -12.93 16.11 9.46
C THR A 347 -11.68 15.99 8.58
N PRO A 348 -11.80 16.08 7.24
CA PRO A 348 -10.66 15.98 6.35
C PRO A 348 -9.68 17.15 6.50
N LYS A 349 -8.38 16.81 6.51
CA LYS A 349 -7.29 17.78 6.41
C LYS A 349 -7.05 18.23 4.97
N PRO A 350 -6.29 19.31 4.72
CA PRO A 350 -5.83 19.69 3.38
C PRO A 350 -5.14 18.53 2.65
N ALA A 351 -4.35 17.71 3.37
CA ALA A 351 -3.67 16.51 2.86
C ALA A 351 -4.60 15.50 2.18
N TYR A 352 -5.80 15.27 2.74
CA TYR A 352 -6.82 14.39 2.12
C TYR A 352 -7.23 14.91 0.75
N TYR A 353 -7.57 16.19 0.65
CA TYR A 353 -7.98 16.81 -0.60
C TYR A 353 -6.83 16.88 -1.62
N THR A 354 -5.59 17.00 -1.16
CA THR A 354 -4.40 16.97 -2.02
C THR A 354 -4.30 15.61 -2.73
N ILE A 355 -4.35 14.49 -2.01
CA ILE A 355 -4.28 13.16 -2.63
C ILE A 355 -5.48 12.95 -3.57
N LYS A 356 -6.68 13.27 -3.11
CA LYS A 356 -7.90 13.16 -3.93
C LYS A 356 -7.79 13.97 -5.23
N ASN A 357 -7.31 15.21 -5.17
CA ASN A 357 -7.12 16.05 -6.35
C ASN A 357 -6.07 15.48 -7.32
N LEU A 358 -4.99 14.86 -6.80
CA LEU A 358 -3.99 14.22 -7.65
C LEU A 358 -4.60 13.12 -8.50
N PHE A 359 -5.34 12.18 -7.93
CA PHE A 359 -5.86 11.01 -8.63
C PHE A 359 -7.20 11.26 -9.35
N GLU A 360 -8.09 12.08 -8.81
CA GLU A 360 -9.39 12.34 -9.42
C GLU A 360 -9.38 13.46 -10.49
N LYS A 361 -8.34 14.34 -10.48
CA LYS A 361 -8.27 15.48 -11.40
C LYS A 361 -6.97 15.55 -12.18
N LYS A 362 -5.81 15.70 -11.49
CA LYS A 362 -4.52 15.92 -12.16
C LYS A 362 -4.08 14.70 -13.00
N TRP A 363 -4.30 13.51 -12.48
CA TRP A 363 -3.92 12.24 -13.12
C TRP A 363 -5.14 11.46 -13.62
N HIS A 364 -6.17 12.16 -14.00
CA HIS A 364 -7.41 11.62 -14.51
C HIS A 364 -7.60 12.02 -15.98
N THR A 365 -8.22 11.13 -16.76
CA THR A 365 -8.52 11.38 -18.18
C THR A 365 -10.02 11.46 -18.39
N GLU A 366 -10.49 12.63 -18.84
CA GLU A 366 -11.84 12.85 -19.33
C GLU A 366 -11.75 13.70 -20.60
N LYS A 367 -12.25 13.19 -21.72
CA LYS A 367 -12.12 13.83 -23.03
C LYS A 367 -13.34 13.60 -23.90
N VAL A 368 -13.60 14.55 -24.78
CA VAL A 368 -14.52 14.40 -25.88
C VAL A 368 -13.73 14.53 -27.17
N ILE A 369 -13.82 13.54 -28.04
CA ILE A 369 -13.11 13.44 -29.32
C ILE A 369 -14.11 13.18 -30.44
N VAL A 370 -13.72 13.41 -31.67
CA VAL A 370 -14.58 13.23 -32.84
C VAL A 370 -13.90 12.25 -33.80
N THR A 371 -14.67 11.30 -34.34
CA THR A 371 -14.14 10.30 -35.28
C THR A 371 -13.71 10.91 -36.60
N ALA A 372 -12.57 10.41 -37.10
CA ALA A 372 -12.04 10.74 -38.43
C ALA A 372 -12.84 10.05 -39.55
N GLU A 373 -12.38 10.19 -40.83
CA GLU A 373 -13.05 9.60 -42.00
C GLU A 373 -13.14 8.08 -41.98
N ASP A 374 -12.16 7.43 -41.36
CA ASP A 374 -12.07 5.98 -41.18
C ASP A 374 -12.81 5.49 -39.93
N GLY A 375 -13.58 6.34 -39.25
CA GLY A 375 -14.30 6.04 -38.03
C GLY A 375 -13.42 5.99 -36.77
N SER A 376 -12.12 6.29 -36.88
CA SER A 376 -11.20 6.23 -35.74
C SER A 376 -11.26 7.52 -34.90
N ALA A 377 -11.14 7.34 -33.57
CA ALA A 377 -10.94 8.41 -32.59
C ALA A 377 -9.79 8.00 -31.67
N VAL A 378 -8.75 8.82 -31.58
CA VAL A 378 -7.53 8.52 -30.82
C VAL A 378 -7.40 9.49 -29.64
N PHE A 379 -7.05 8.96 -28.46
CA PHE A 379 -6.73 9.77 -27.30
C PHE A 379 -5.52 9.23 -26.54
N ASN A 380 -4.82 10.13 -25.87
CA ASN A 380 -3.79 9.78 -24.90
C ASN A 380 -4.38 9.89 -23.48
N GLY A 381 -4.42 8.78 -22.74
CA GLY A 381 -5.03 8.70 -21.41
C GLY A 381 -4.17 7.96 -20.41
N PHE A 382 -4.39 8.20 -19.12
CA PHE A 382 -3.77 7.40 -18.05
C PHE A 382 -4.22 5.95 -18.15
N TYR A 383 -3.34 4.99 -17.83
CA TYR A 383 -3.69 3.58 -17.83
C TYR A 383 -4.80 3.28 -16.82
N GLY A 384 -5.80 2.49 -17.26
CA GLY A 384 -6.97 2.15 -16.47
C GLY A 384 -8.18 1.77 -17.31
N LYS A 385 -9.33 1.65 -16.65
CA LYS A 385 -10.61 1.37 -17.31
C LYS A 385 -11.34 2.66 -17.65
N TYR A 386 -12.09 2.64 -18.74
CA TYR A 386 -12.82 3.80 -19.27
C TYR A 386 -14.26 3.44 -19.56
N ASP A 387 -15.17 4.35 -19.23
CA ASP A 387 -16.50 4.40 -19.83
C ASP A 387 -16.40 5.18 -21.14
N VAL A 388 -17.08 4.68 -22.19
CA VAL A 388 -17.10 5.27 -23.52
C VAL A 388 -18.55 5.44 -23.96
N GLU A 389 -18.92 6.67 -24.27
CA GLU A 389 -20.24 7.03 -24.82
C GLU A 389 -20.08 7.59 -26.22
N ILE A 390 -20.97 7.20 -27.14
CA ILE A 390 -20.93 7.59 -28.54
C ILE A 390 -22.26 8.27 -28.90
N GLU A 391 -22.16 9.52 -29.42
CA GLU A 391 -23.29 10.35 -29.92
C GLU A 391 -23.18 10.60 -31.42
#